data_126b9154338ac721ab4a1200b0438458
#
_entry.id   126b9154338ac721ab4a1200b0438458
#
_cell.length_a   1.000
_cell.length_b   1.000
_cell.length_c   1.000
_cell.angle_alpha   90.00
_cell.angle_beta   90.00
_cell.angle_gamma   90.00
#
_symmetry.space_group_name_H-M   'P 1'
#
loop_
_entity.id
_entity.type
_entity.pdbx_description
1 polymer ?
#
loop_
_entity_poly.entity_id
_entity_poly.type
_entity_poly.pdbx_seq_one_letter_code
_entity_poly.pdbx_strand_id
1 'polypeptide(L)'
;MTQNPDFRLPSDAVPKAYRLTLEPDLNTLTFRGEVAIDLDLRRETRDVTLHAVDLDILEARIDGRRAEVRLDAARDRATITADRPLTGSATLTMTFDGRLHEEMRGFYRSAYARADGTQAFMATTQFEATNARRCFPCFDEPALKATFDVTLVIPGDRTAVSNMPVTSDTRDADGRRRLTFARSPVMSTYLLAFVVGELESLEGKTKDGVPVKVYATPGRAHLCRFALETAIRGLEWFDEYYGIPYKKALPKCDLLAIPDFEFGAMENWGAITFRETAIFVDPEKSSIPQRRRVAEVVLHELAHQWFGNLVTPEWWSFLWLNESFATYMAYKAADALFPEWKVWEEYLAQITAAGKSLDSLRSSHPVEVVVRDSSEVDQIFDAISYNKGGSVLRMLEHAVGADAFRDGIRRYLRDHAYAAATTDDLWKALGAGASMMDGWTRRVGLPVVVARRDGARLKLRQERFLIDRDPKAPVEDPTTWDIPLPARDASGRMQVGRLTDREGALDVSSDGWVKLNAGQSGFYLSHYDPEG
;
A
#
# COMPACT_ATOMS: atom_id res chain seq x y z
N MET A 1 -22.54 -7.27 0.77
CA MET A 1 -22.75 -6.02 -0.02
C MET A 1 -22.63 -6.39 -1.49
N THR A 2 -23.66 -6.16 -2.30
CA THR A 2 -23.60 -6.47 -3.75
C THR A 2 -22.73 -5.40 -4.40
N GLN A 3 -21.53 -5.80 -4.86
CA GLN A 3 -20.70 -4.97 -5.75
C GLN A 3 -21.52 -4.67 -7.02
N ASN A 4 -21.43 -3.44 -7.52
CA ASN A 4 -22.04 -3.12 -8.80
C ASN A 4 -21.23 -3.87 -9.89
N PRO A 5 -21.81 -4.86 -10.59
CA PRO A 5 -21.08 -5.69 -11.55
C PRO A 5 -20.54 -4.91 -12.75
N ASP A 6 -20.98 -3.67 -12.97
CA ASP A 6 -20.58 -2.87 -14.13
C ASP A 6 -19.14 -2.30 -14.05
N PHE A 7 -18.51 -2.28 -12.87
CA PHE A 7 -17.14 -1.72 -12.71
C PHE A 7 -16.03 -2.76 -12.68
N ARG A 8 -16.33 -4.02 -12.35
CA ARG A 8 -15.36 -5.12 -12.39
C ARG A 8 -15.26 -5.68 -13.80
N LEU A 9 -14.04 -6.08 -14.19
CA LEU A 9 -13.88 -6.83 -15.44
C LEU A 9 -14.68 -8.13 -15.42
N PRO A 10 -15.16 -8.60 -16.59
CA PRO A 10 -15.74 -9.94 -16.69
C PRO A 10 -14.76 -11.01 -16.21
N SER A 11 -15.24 -11.99 -15.47
CA SER A 11 -14.42 -13.06 -14.89
C SER A 11 -14.11 -14.21 -15.87
N ASP A 12 -14.43 -14.05 -17.15
CA ASP A 12 -14.35 -15.09 -18.18
C ASP A 12 -12.92 -15.39 -18.59
N ALA A 13 -12.06 -14.36 -18.61
CA ALA A 13 -10.65 -14.43 -18.93
C ALA A 13 -9.81 -13.97 -17.74
N VAL A 14 -8.80 -14.75 -17.37
CA VAL A 14 -7.88 -14.45 -16.26
C VAL A 14 -6.45 -14.44 -16.80
N PRO A 15 -5.67 -13.37 -16.55
CA PRO A 15 -4.28 -13.31 -16.97
C PRO A 15 -3.43 -14.29 -16.15
N LYS A 16 -2.44 -14.90 -16.80
CA LYS A 16 -1.43 -15.78 -16.18
C LYS A 16 -0.03 -15.22 -16.28
N ALA A 17 0.29 -14.62 -17.43
CA ALA A 17 1.60 -14.05 -17.68
C ALA A 17 1.50 -12.90 -18.68
N TYR A 18 2.32 -11.89 -18.48
CA TYR A 18 2.53 -10.77 -19.40
C TYR A 18 3.96 -10.83 -19.92
N ARG A 19 4.12 -10.64 -21.21
CA ARG A 19 5.41 -10.31 -21.87
C ARG A 19 5.27 -8.91 -22.42
N LEU A 20 5.93 -7.96 -21.78
CA LEU A 20 5.82 -6.53 -22.07
C LEU A 20 7.14 -6.01 -22.61
N THR A 21 7.13 -5.42 -23.80
CA THR A 21 8.24 -4.66 -24.36
C THR A 21 7.83 -3.21 -24.49
N LEU A 22 8.64 -2.28 -23.98
CA LEU A 22 8.42 -0.84 -24.07
C LEU A 22 9.66 -0.14 -24.60
N GLU A 23 9.44 0.84 -25.46
CA GLU A 23 10.46 1.67 -26.11
C GLU A 23 10.17 3.16 -25.85
N PRO A 24 10.56 3.69 -24.67
CA PRO A 24 10.36 5.12 -24.37
C PRO A 24 11.36 5.98 -25.15
N ASP A 25 10.87 7.07 -25.73
CA ASP A 25 11.65 8.14 -26.33
C ASP A 25 11.53 9.42 -25.47
N LEU A 26 12.62 9.74 -24.76
CA LEU A 26 12.70 10.92 -23.89
C LEU A 26 12.82 12.25 -24.65
N ASN A 27 13.03 12.23 -25.98
CA ASN A 27 13.08 13.44 -26.81
C ASN A 27 11.68 13.82 -27.31
N THR A 28 10.93 12.84 -27.81
CA THR A 28 9.56 13.04 -28.29
C THR A 28 8.51 12.93 -27.19
N LEU A 29 8.90 12.42 -26.02
CA LEU A 29 8.04 12.16 -24.85
C LEU A 29 6.89 11.21 -25.21
N THR A 30 7.20 10.17 -25.96
CA THR A 30 6.29 9.11 -26.37
C THR A 30 6.91 7.75 -26.05
N PHE A 31 6.11 6.71 -26.17
CA PHE A 31 6.61 5.34 -26.11
C PHE A 31 5.82 4.44 -27.06
N ARG A 32 6.49 3.44 -27.60
CA ARG A 32 5.86 2.31 -28.28
C ARG A 32 5.86 1.10 -27.35
N GLY A 33 4.81 0.30 -27.42
CA GLY A 33 4.70 -0.92 -26.63
C GLY A 33 4.19 -2.12 -27.42
N GLU A 34 4.63 -3.28 -26.97
CA GLU A 34 4.05 -4.57 -27.32
C GLU A 34 3.77 -5.35 -26.04
N VAL A 35 2.58 -5.92 -25.94
CA VAL A 35 2.20 -6.80 -24.84
C VAL A 35 1.61 -8.10 -25.37
N ALA A 36 2.09 -9.23 -24.83
CA ALA A 36 1.44 -10.52 -25.01
C ALA A 36 0.97 -11.03 -23.65
N ILE A 37 -0.32 -11.38 -23.55
CA ILE A 37 -0.98 -11.80 -22.33
C ILE A 37 -1.45 -13.24 -22.51
N ASP A 38 -0.92 -14.16 -21.70
CA ASP A 38 -1.42 -15.53 -21.65
C ASP A 38 -2.64 -15.57 -20.73
N LEU A 39 -3.73 -16.09 -21.27
CA LEU A 39 -5.05 -16.09 -20.65
C LEU A 39 -5.51 -17.52 -20.31
N ASP A 40 -6.23 -17.63 -19.20
CA ASP A 40 -7.04 -18.79 -18.84
C ASP A 40 -8.52 -18.42 -19.02
N LEU A 41 -9.20 -19.09 -19.95
CA LEU A 41 -10.59 -18.82 -20.29
C LEU A 41 -11.48 -19.77 -19.51
N ARG A 42 -12.21 -19.26 -18.53
CA ARG A 42 -13.08 -20.03 -17.63
C ARG A 42 -14.37 -20.53 -18.26
N ARG A 43 -14.75 -19.91 -19.39
CA ARG A 43 -15.90 -20.30 -20.22
C ARG A 43 -15.66 -19.95 -21.68
N GLU A 44 -16.44 -20.54 -22.58
CA GLU A 44 -16.40 -20.18 -23.99
C GLU A 44 -16.79 -18.69 -24.15
N THR A 45 -15.96 -17.92 -24.85
CA THR A 45 -16.18 -16.50 -25.15
C THR A 45 -15.59 -16.14 -26.50
N ARG A 46 -16.06 -15.05 -27.08
CA ARG A 46 -15.40 -14.37 -28.20
C ARG A 46 -14.70 -13.09 -27.76
N ASP A 47 -15.13 -12.54 -26.64
CA ASP A 47 -14.69 -11.23 -26.19
C ASP A 47 -13.75 -11.38 -24.99
N VAL A 48 -12.62 -10.69 -25.08
CA VAL A 48 -11.70 -10.46 -23.97
C VAL A 48 -11.76 -8.98 -23.64
N THR A 49 -12.27 -8.65 -22.45
CA THR A 49 -12.34 -7.25 -21.96
C THR A 49 -11.25 -6.99 -20.94
N LEU A 50 -10.50 -5.93 -21.14
CA LEU A 50 -9.43 -5.45 -20.27
C LEU A 50 -9.43 -3.92 -20.20
N HIS A 51 -8.56 -3.32 -19.40
CA HIS A 51 -8.44 -1.88 -19.28
C HIS A 51 -7.39 -1.31 -20.25
N ALA A 52 -7.68 -0.13 -20.82
CA ALA A 52 -6.75 0.68 -21.61
C ALA A 52 -7.21 2.13 -21.61
N VAL A 53 -6.30 3.06 -21.29
CA VAL A 53 -6.57 4.51 -21.23
C VAL A 53 -5.42 5.26 -21.89
N ASP A 54 -5.74 6.25 -22.71
CA ASP A 54 -4.77 7.12 -23.38
C ASP A 54 -3.73 6.37 -24.24
N LEU A 55 -4.11 5.21 -24.79
CA LEU A 55 -3.28 4.38 -25.65
C LEU A 55 -3.89 4.23 -27.03
N ASP A 56 -3.07 4.39 -28.06
CA ASP A 56 -3.42 4.09 -29.44
C ASP A 56 -3.12 2.61 -29.74
N ILE A 57 -4.12 1.73 -29.64
CA ILE A 57 -3.97 0.31 -29.97
C ILE A 57 -3.92 0.14 -31.48
N LEU A 58 -2.76 -0.19 -32.02
CA LEU A 58 -2.50 -0.26 -33.47
C LEU A 58 -2.94 -1.60 -34.05
N GLU A 59 -2.73 -2.69 -33.33
CA GLU A 59 -3.09 -4.05 -33.72
C GLU A 59 -3.39 -4.91 -32.50
N ALA A 60 -4.37 -5.81 -32.62
CA ALA A 60 -4.62 -6.88 -31.66
C ALA A 60 -4.76 -8.22 -32.38
N ARG A 61 -4.20 -9.28 -31.76
CA ARG A 61 -4.28 -10.66 -32.24
C ARG A 61 -4.59 -11.61 -31.08
N ILE A 62 -5.39 -12.62 -31.34
CA ILE A 62 -5.60 -13.73 -30.42
C ILE A 62 -5.15 -15.02 -31.10
N ASP A 63 -4.21 -15.74 -30.48
CA ASP A 63 -3.55 -16.94 -31.05
C ASP A 63 -3.00 -16.69 -32.46
N GLY A 64 -2.38 -15.50 -32.66
CA GLY A 64 -1.81 -15.06 -33.93
C GLY A 64 -2.82 -14.56 -34.97
N ARG A 65 -4.13 -14.69 -34.74
CA ARG A 65 -5.19 -14.21 -35.63
C ARG A 65 -5.61 -12.80 -35.27
N ARG A 66 -5.83 -11.96 -36.30
CA ARG A 66 -6.29 -10.58 -36.10
C ARG A 66 -7.63 -10.58 -35.38
N ALA A 67 -7.76 -9.70 -34.39
CA ALA A 67 -8.97 -9.49 -33.61
C ALA A 67 -9.46 -8.04 -33.75
N GLU A 68 -10.75 -7.84 -33.59
CA GLU A 68 -11.37 -6.50 -33.61
C GLU A 68 -11.18 -5.84 -32.23
N VAL A 69 -10.87 -4.54 -32.24
CA VAL A 69 -10.69 -3.73 -31.03
C VAL A 69 -11.81 -2.72 -30.93
N ARG A 70 -12.51 -2.71 -29.81
CA ARG A 70 -13.52 -1.69 -29.45
C ARG A 70 -13.16 -1.05 -28.13
N LEU A 71 -12.95 0.28 -28.14
CA LEU A 71 -12.67 1.07 -26.95
C LEU A 71 -13.96 1.60 -26.32
N ASP A 72 -14.05 1.57 -25.01
CA ASP A 72 -15.09 2.21 -24.18
C ASP A 72 -14.39 3.15 -23.18
N ALA A 73 -14.17 4.38 -23.63
CA ALA A 73 -13.47 5.39 -22.83
C ALA A 73 -14.23 5.78 -21.56
N ALA A 74 -15.57 5.62 -21.54
CA ALA A 74 -16.36 5.92 -20.35
C ALA A 74 -16.16 4.91 -19.20
N ARG A 75 -15.62 3.72 -19.53
CA ARG A 75 -15.32 2.66 -18.56
C ARG A 75 -13.85 2.26 -18.51
N ASP A 76 -12.98 3.01 -19.17
CA ASP A 76 -11.53 2.70 -19.27
C ASP A 76 -11.25 1.32 -19.87
N ARG A 77 -12.07 0.84 -20.82
CA ARG A 77 -12.03 -0.55 -21.31
C ARG A 77 -11.72 -0.67 -22.79
N ALA A 78 -11.03 -1.75 -23.12
CA ALA A 78 -10.89 -2.27 -24.46
C ALA A 78 -11.51 -3.67 -24.52
N THR A 79 -12.41 -3.91 -25.46
CA THR A 79 -12.94 -5.25 -25.77
C THR A 79 -12.30 -5.73 -27.06
N ILE A 80 -11.66 -6.89 -26.98
CA ILE A 80 -10.96 -7.55 -28.10
C ILE A 80 -11.80 -8.76 -28.51
N THR A 81 -12.39 -8.71 -29.72
CA THR A 81 -13.29 -9.73 -30.26
C THR A 81 -12.59 -10.65 -31.24
N ALA A 82 -12.55 -11.93 -30.92
CA ALA A 82 -11.99 -12.97 -31.76
C ALA A 82 -12.90 -13.34 -32.95
N ASP A 83 -12.32 -13.82 -34.04
CA ASP A 83 -13.05 -14.30 -35.24
C ASP A 83 -13.82 -15.62 -34.96
N ARG A 84 -13.50 -16.33 -33.87
CA ARG A 84 -14.09 -17.59 -33.44
C ARG A 84 -14.25 -17.67 -31.92
N PRO A 85 -15.11 -18.57 -31.39
CA PRO A 85 -15.14 -18.84 -29.96
C PRO A 85 -13.80 -19.34 -29.45
N LEU A 86 -13.44 -18.91 -28.24
CA LEU A 86 -12.21 -19.25 -27.53
C LEU A 86 -12.56 -20.08 -26.31
N THR A 87 -11.74 -21.10 -26.01
CA THR A 87 -11.90 -21.96 -24.84
C THR A 87 -10.53 -22.38 -24.28
N GLY A 88 -10.45 -22.62 -22.98
CA GLY A 88 -9.23 -23.11 -22.33
C GLY A 88 -8.17 -22.01 -22.21
N SER A 89 -7.09 -22.07 -22.98
CA SER A 89 -6.04 -21.07 -22.96
C SER A 89 -5.96 -20.30 -24.28
N ALA A 90 -5.61 -19.03 -24.23
CA ALA A 90 -5.35 -18.20 -25.41
C ALA A 90 -4.22 -17.20 -25.11
N THR A 91 -3.56 -16.72 -26.16
CA THR A 91 -2.58 -15.61 -26.05
C THR A 91 -3.11 -14.40 -26.81
N LEU A 92 -3.34 -13.30 -26.07
CA LEU A 92 -3.69 -12.00 -26.62
C LEU A 92 -2.40 -11.18 -26.82
N THR A 93 -2.14 -10.73 -28.03
CA THR A 93 -0.99 -9.86 -28.37
C THR A 93 -1.50 -8.53 -28.89
N MET A 94 -0.95 -7.42 -28.40
CA MET A 94 -1.29 -6.08 -28.85
C MET A 94 -0.04 -5.23 -29.05
N THR A 95 -0.05 -4.38 -30.08
CA THR A 95 0.91 -3.29 -30.27
C THR A 95 0.21 -1.96 -30.08
N PHE A 96 0.87 -1.01 -29.46
CA PHE A 96 0.28 0.26 -29.10
C PHE A 96 1.32 1.37 -29.01
N ASP A 97 0.89 2.61 -29.15
CA ASP A 97 1.66 3.81 -28.88
C ASP A 97 1.03 4.57 -27.71
N GLY A 98 1.86 5.27 -26.93
CA GLY A 98 1.44 6.09 -25.79
C GLY A 98 2.32 7.33 -25.62
N ARG A 99 1.99 8.15 -24.64
CA ARG A 99 2.71 9.38 -24.31
C ARG A 99 3.22 9.37 -22.89
N LEU A 100 4.42 9.94 -22.68
CA LEU A 100 4.96 10.24 -21.37
C LEU A 100 4.38 11.60 -20.89
N HIS A 101 3.27 11.54 -20.15
CA HIS A 101 2.59 12.73 -19.63
C HIS A 101 3.39 13.45 -18.54
N GLU A 102 2.99 14.67 -18.18
CA GLU A 102 3.51 15.39 -17.00
C GLU A 102 2.80 15.01 -15.71
N GLU A 103 1.59 14.49 -15.84
CA GLU A 103 0.83 13.96 -14.72
C GLU A 103 1.61 12.79 -14.11
N MET A 104 1.83 12.83 -12.81
CA MET A 104 2.62 11.83 -12.09
C MET A 104 1.84 10.51 -11.92
N ARG A 105 1.27 10.00 -13.03
CA ARG A 105 0.42 8.78 -13.12
C ARG A 105 0.70 8.01 -14.39
N GLY A 106 0.57 6.70 -14.33
CA GLY A 106 0.88 5.81 -15.45
C GLY A 106 2.39 5.80 -15.74
N PHE A 107 2.77 5.79 -17.01
CA PHE A 107 4.15 5.94 -17.45
C PHE A 107 4.37 7.40 -17.85
N TYR A 108 5.10 8.14 -17.02
CA TYR A 108 5.20 9.59 -17.12
C TYR A 108 6.65 10.09 -17.14
N ARG A 109 6.84 11.35 -17.51
CA ARG A 109 8.13 12.03 -17.45
C ARG A 109 8.30 12.79 -16.14
N SER A 110 9.45 12.65 -15.52
CA SER A 110 9.88 13.48 -14.40
C SER A 110 11.08 14.33 -14.80
N ALA A 111 11.03 15.63 -14.47
CA ALA A 111 12.05 16.59 -14.86
C ALA A 111 13.06 16.83 -13.73
N TYR A 112 14.32 17.05 -14.08
CA TYR A 112 15.35 17.47 -13.13
C TYR A 112 16.40 18.38 -13.79
N ALA A 113 17.12 19.14 -12.99
CA ALA A 113 18.24 19.95 -13.44
C ALA A 113 19.56 19.17 -13.25
N ARG A 114 20.39 19.10 -14.31
CA ARG A 114 21.77 18.61 -14.20
C ARG A 114 22.66 19.65 -13.46
N ALA A 115 23.87 19.24 -13.10
CA ALA A 115 24.85 20.11 -12.42
C ALA A 115 25.23 21.36 -13.24
N ASP A 116 25.16 21.29 -14.57
CA ASP A 116 25.40 22.42 -15.47
C ASP A 116 24.17 23.33 -15.68
N GLY A 117 23.06 23.07 -14.99
CA GLY A 117 21.81 23.81 -15.08
C GLY A 117 20.93 23.43 -16.26
N THR A 118 21.33 22.48 -17.11
CA THR A 118 20.47 21.97 -18.19
C THR A 118 19.36 21.09 -17.67
N GLN A 119 18.15 21.20 -18.25
CA GLN A 119 17.03 20.34 -17.94
C GLN A 119 17.22 18.95 -18.57
N ALA A 120 16.86 17.93 -17.79
CA ALA A 120 16.81 16.55 -18.25
C ALA A 120 15.51 15.88 -17.81
N PHE A 121 15.19 14.76 -18.43
CA PHE A 121 14.01 13.96 -18.13
C PHE A 121 14.40 12.51 -17.84
N MET A 122 13.64 11.91 -16.94
CA MET A 122 13.52 10.46 -16.82
C MET A 122 12.09 10.02 -17.11
N ALA A 123 11.91 8.80 -17.57
CA ALA A 123 10.61 8.15 -17.63
C ALA A 123 10.46 7.24 -16.41
N THR A 124 9.35 7.34 -15.70
CA THR A 124 9.07 6.58 -14.48
C THR A 124 7.60 6.20 -14.40
N THR A 125 7.27 5.24 -13.55
CA THR A 125 5.90 4.75 -13.40
C THR A 125 5.30 5.13 -12.04
N GLN A 126 3.96 5.36 -12.04
CA GLN A 126 3.11 5.34 -10.86
C GLN A 126 1.79 4.67 -11.23
N PHE A 127 1.60 3.41 -10.82
CA PHE A 127 0.47 2.60 -11.27
C PHE A 127 -0.65 2.43 -10.24
N GLU A 128 -0.36 2.57 -8.96
CA GLU A 128 -1.40 2.52 -7.95
C GLU A 128 -2.32 3.76 -8.06
N ALA A 129 -3.60 3.62 -7.95
CA ALA A 129 -4.31 2.33 -7.78
C ALA A 129 -4.66 1.67 -9.13
N THR A 130 -4.99 2.45 -10.18
CA THR A 130 -5.56 1.98 -11.45
C THR A 130 -4.93 2.66 -12.67
N ASN A 131 -3.62 2.90 -12.63
CA ASN A 131 -2.90 3.63 -13.68
C ASN A 131 -1.96 2.77 -14.53
N ALA A 132 -1.86 1.46 -14.28
CA ALA A 132 -1.14 0.55 -15.19
C ALA A 132 -1.78 0.56 -16.59
N ARG A 133 -3.11 0.69 -16.67
CA ARG A 133 -3.90 0.83 -17.90
C ARG A 133 -3.54 2.02 -18.78
N ARG A 134 -2.83 3.03 -18.23
CA ARG A 134 -2.30 4.18 -18.98
C ARG A 134 -0.93 3.91 -19.61
N CYS A 135 -0.30 2.78 -19.27
CA CYS A 135 0.99 2.38 -19.80
C CYS A 135 0.88 1.24 -20.80
N PHE A 136 0.02 0.26 -20.54
CA PHE A 136 -0.21 -0.88 -21.42
C PHE A 136 -1.61 -1.46 -21.20
N PRO A 137 -2.23 -2.05 -22.23
CA PRO A 137 -3.52 -2.73 -22.04
C PRO A 137 -3.38 -3.91 -21.08
N CYS A 138 -4.19 -3.96 -20.00
CA CYS A 138 -4.04 -4.95 -18.94
C CYS A 138 -5.33 -5.21 -18.14
N PHE A 139 -5.32 -6.28 -17.37
CA PHE A 139 -6.34 -6.59 -16.38
C PHE A 139 -5.99 -5.88 -15.08
N ASP A 140 -6.32 -4.59 -15.02
CA ASP A 140 -5.88 -3.65 -13.97
C ASP A 140 -6.80 -3.70 -12.74
N GLU A 141 -6.86 -4.87 -12.11
CA GLU A 141 -7.55 -5.13 -10.84
C GLU A 141 -6.61 -5.87 -9.88
N PRO A 142 -6.59 -5.53 -8.58
CA PRO A 142 -5.56 -6.02 -7.66
C PRO A 142 -5.54 -7.55 -7.51
N ALA A 143 -6.70 -8.21 -7.58
CA ALA A 143 -6.80 -9.68 -7.48
C ALA A 143 -6.41 -10.43 -8.77
N LEU A 144 -6.31 -9.75 -9.92
CA LEU A 144 -5.98 -10.37 -11.19
C LEU A 144 -4.46 -10.41 -11.38
N LYS A 145 -3.80 -11.17 -10.50
CA LYS A 145 -2.35 -11.32 -10.47
C LYS A 145 -1.81 -12.20 -11.60
N ALA A 146 -0.62 -11.86 -12.09
CA ALA A 146 0.10 -12.61 -13.10
C ALA A 146 1.62 -12.46 -12.94
N THR A 147 2.41 -13.19 -13.70
CA THR A 147 3.86 -12.95 -13.84
C THR A 147 4.12 -11.94 -14.95
N PHE A 148 5.24 -11.21 -14.84
CA PHE A 148 5.67 -10.22 -15.84
C PHE A 148 7.08 -10.52 -16.33
N ASP A 149 7.24 -10.65 -17.64
CA ASP A 149 8.51 -10.60 -18.36
C ASP A 149 8.62 -9.22 -19.01
N VAL A 150 9.52 -8.38 -18.50
CA VAL A 150 9.68 -7.00 -18.97
C VAL A 150 10.93 -6.88 -19.83
N THR A 151 10.82 -6.19 -20.97
CA THR A 151 11.93 -5.76 -21.80
C THR A 151 11.81 -4.26 -22.06
N LEU A 152 12.88 -3.51 -21.81
CA LEU A 152 12.96 -2.08 -22.11
C LEU A 152 13.99 -1.83 -23.20
N VAL A 153 13.62 -1.13 -24.25
CA VAL A 153 14.52 -0.64 -25.30
C VAL A 153 14.77 0.84 -25.07
N ILE A 154 15.96 1.19 -24.64
CA ILE A 154 16.28 2.52 -24.12
C ILE A 154 17.46 3.16 -24.89
N PRO A 155 17.65 4.49 -24.83
CA PRO A 155 18.85 5.14 -25.33
C PRO A 155 20.13 4.52 -24.76
N GLY A 156 21.18 4.43 -25.57
CA GLY A 156 22.40 3.72 -25.23
C GLY A 156 23.20 4.29 -24.04
N ASP A 157 22.92 5.53 -23.65
CA ASP A 157 23.53 6.29 -22.55
C ASP A 157 22.66 6.36 -21.29
N ARG A 158 21.53 5.64 -21.26
CA ARG A 158 20.60 5.63 -20.12
C ARG A 158 20.68 4.33 -19.32
N THR A 159 20.30 4.43 -18.06
CA THR A 159 20.11 3.29 -17.16
C THR A 159 18.61 3.00 -17.05
N ALA A 160 18.26 1.71 -16.92
CA ALA A 160 16.91 1.31 -16.58
C ALA A 160 16.91 0.38 -15.37
N VAL A 161 15.90 0.56 -14.52
CA VAL A 161 15.61 -0.28 -13.35
C VAL A 161 14.15 -0.72 -13.44
N SER A 162 13.89 -1.99 -13.06
CA SER A 162 12.54 -2.55 -12.93
C SER A 162 12.45 -3.43 -11.68
N ASN A 163 11.33 -4.07 -11.45
CA ASN A 163 11.08 -4.95 -10.29
C ASN A 163 12.17 -6.02 -10.12
N MET A 164 12.62 -6.60 -11.20
CA MET A 164 13.55 -7.74 -11.23
C MET A 164 14.93 -7.34 -11.77
N PRO A 165 15.98 -8.13 -11.49
CA PRO A 165 17.30 -7.85 -12.06
C PRO A 165 17.34 -8.05 -13.57
N VAL A 166 18.26 -7.35 -14.24
CA VAL A 166 18.56 -7.51 -15.65
C VAL A 166 19.22 -8.89 -15.88
N THR A 167 18.70 -9.63 -16.85
CA THR A 167 19.23 -10.94 -17.29
C THR A 167 19.92 -10.86 -18.63
N SER A 168 19.59 -9.87 -19.47
CA SER A 168 20.23 -9.63 -20.75
C SER A 168 20.31 -8.13 -21.03
N ASP A 169 21.47 -7.69 -21.54
CA ASP A 169 21.73 -6.31 -21.96
C ASP A 169 22.44 -6.39 -23.34
N THR A 170 21.71 -6.10 -24.39
CA THR A 170 22.22 -6.14 -25.75
C THR A 170 22.05 -4.79 -26.44
N ARG A 171 22.88 -4.51 -27.44
CA ARG A 171 22.77 -3.29 -28.26
C ARG A 171 22.15 -3.62 -29.59
N ASP A 172 21.14 -2.87 -29.97
CA ASP A 172 20.54 -2.91 -31.30
C ASP A 172 21.44 -2.18 -32.31
N ALA A 173 21.19 -2.39 -33.61
CA ALA A 173 22.00 -1.81 -34.69
C ALA A 173 21.99 -0.26 -34.69
N ASP A 174 20.97 0.36 -34.15
CA ASP A 174 20.82 1.82 -34.01
C ASP A 174 21.49 2.39 -32.73
N GLY A 175 22.16 1.52 -31.94
CA GLY A 175 22.88 1.91 -30.72
C GLY A 175 22.04 1.93 -29.46
N ARG A 176 20.72 1.67 -29.52
CA ARG A 176 19.86 1.52 -28.33
C ARG A 176 20.23 0.23 -27.57
N ARG A 177 19.92 0.21 -26.28
CA ARG A 177 20.10 -0.95 -25.42
C ARG A 177 18.75 -1.65 -25.20
N ARG A 178 18.76 -2.95 -25.36
CA ARG A 178 17.64 -3.84 -25.07
C ARG A 178 17.94 -4.57 -23.77
N LEU A 179 17.24 -4.18 -22.71
CA LEU A 179 17.37 -4.73 -21.37
C LEU A 179 16.20 -5.68 -21.09
N THR A 180 16.49 -6.96 -20.91
CA THR A 180 15.49 -7.94 -20.47
C THR A 180 15.67 -8.22 -19.00
N PHE A 181 14.58 -8.14 -18.23
CA PHE A 181 14.57 -8.41 -16.81
C PHE A 181 14.14 -9.86 -16.53
N ALA A 182 14.52 -10.39 -15.39
CA ALA A 182 14.05 -11.68 -14.95
C ALA A 182 12.52 -11.65 -14.75
N ARG A 183 11.87 -12.81 -14.87
CA ARG A 183 10.44 -12.93 -14.64
C ARG A 183 10.08 -12.57 -13.21
N SER A 184 9.03 -11.78 -13.02
CA SER A 184 8.53 -11.42 -11.69
C SER A 184 7.87 -12.63 -10.99
N PRO A 185 7.73 -12.59 -9.66
CA PRO A 185 6.71 -13.39 -8.98
C PRO A 185 5.31 -13.09 -9.52
N VAL A 186 4.32 -13.89 -9.12
CA VAL A 186 2.91 -13.59 -9.36
C VAL A 186 2.51 -12.37 -8.54
N MET A 187 2.17 -11.26 -9.21
CA MET A 187 1.86 -9.98 -8.59
C MET A 187 0.77 -9.21 -9.35
N SER A 188 0.23 -8.18 -8.73
CA SER A 188 -0.76 -7.29 -9.33
C SER A 188 -0.10 -6.30 -10.29
N THR A 189 -0.86 -5.79 -11.26
CA THR A 189 -0.41 -4.78 -12.24
C THR A 189 0.10 -3.51 -11.59
N TYR A 190 -0.55 -3.05 -10.51
CA TYR A 190 -0.20 -1.80 -9.84
C TYR A 190 1.20 -1.80 -9.20
N LEU A 191 1.79 -2.97 -8.97
CA LEU A 191 3.14 -3.15 -8.41
C LEU A 191 4.26 -3.19 -9.45
N LEU A 192 3.90 -3.22 -10.74
CA LEU A 192 4.89 -3.18 -11.82
C LEU A 192 5.50 -1.78 -11.91
N ALA A 193 6.82 -1.72 -12.02
CA ALA A 193 7.54 -0.45 -12.12
C ALA A 193 8.75 -0.53 -13.03
N PHE A 194 9.06 0.59 -13.66
CA PHE A 194 10.33 0.81 -14.35
C PHE A 194 10.67 2.29 -14.39
N VAL A 195 11.97 2.56 -14.33
CA VAL A 195 12.55 3.91 -14.39
C VAL A 195 13.65 3.88 -15.45
N VAL A 196 13.64 4.86 -16.35
CA VAL A 196 14.63 5.05 -17.41
C VAL A 196 15.19 6.45 -17.33
N GLY A 197 16.49 6.61 -17.08
CA GLY A 197 17.10 7.93 -16.93
C GLY A 197 18.61 7.89 -16.70
N GLU A 198 19.16 9.04 -16.36
CA GLU A 198 20.51 9.16 -15.82
C GLU A 198 20.45 8.87 -14.33
N LEU A 199 21.04 7.78 -13.88
CA LEU A 199 20.96 7.35 -12.49
C LEU A 199 22.36 7.02 -11.97
N GLU A 200 22.63 7.43 -10.74
CA GLU A 200 23.73 6.94 -9.92
C GLU A 200 23.18 6.18 -8.71
N SER A 201 23.97 5.32 -8.10
CA SER A 201 23.47 4.51 -6.97
C SER A 201 24.50 4.37 -5.85
N LEU A 202 23.96 4.16 -4.64
CA LEU A 202 24.65 3.54 -3.52
C LEU A 202 24.16 2.10 -3.38
N GLU A 203 25.02 1.20 -2.93
CA GLU A 203 24.67 -0.20 -2.75
C GLU A 203 25.14 -0.76 -1.42
N GLY A 204 24.42 -1.75 -0.96
CA GLY A 204 24.71 -2.57 0.21
C GLY A 204 24.01 -3.92 0.08
N LYS A 205 24.01 -4.69 1.15
CA LYS A 205 23.32 -5.98 1.20
C LYS A 205 22.89 -6.32 2.62
N THR A 206 21.82 -7.10 2.74
CA THR A 206 21.39 -7.68 4.01
C THR A 206 22.36 -8.78 4.48
N LYS A 207 22.24 -9.19 5.74
CA LYS A 207 23.07 -10.29 6.32
C LYS A 207 22.95 -11.61 5.58
N ASP A 208 21.80 -11.86 4.96
CA ASP A 208 21.52 -13.07 4.19
C ASP A 208 21.75 -12.91 2.68
N GLY A 209 22.33 -11.77 2.27
CA GLY A 209 22.89 -11.52 0.97
C GLY A 209 21.97 -10.88 -0.05
N VAL A 210 20.78 -10.39 0.32
CA VAL A 210 19.92 -9.61 -0.59
C VAL A 210 20.61 -8.30 -0.95
N PRO A 211 20.92 -8.00 -2.22
CA PRO A 211 21.45 -6.72 -2.63
C PRO A 211 20.37 -5.64 -2.48
N VAL A 212 20.77 -4.51 -1.91
CA VAL A 212 19.93 -3.31 -1.75
C VAL A 212 20.64 -2.15 -2.43
N LYS A 213 19.96 -1.48 -3.37
CA LYS A 213 20.49 -0.29 -4.03
C LYS A 213 19.54 0.87 -3.85
N VAL A 214 20.11 2.06 -3.72
CA VAL A 214 19.33 3.29 -3.76
C VAL A 214 19.82 4.13 -4.92
N TYR A 215 18.92 4.43 -5.83
CA TYR A 215 19.19 5.22 -7.03
C TYR A 215 18.73 6.65 -6.86
N ALA A 216 19.48 7.58 -7.42
CA ALA A 216 19.14 9.00 -7.49
C ALA A 216 19.64 9.60 -8.81
N THR A 217 19.22 10.82 -9.11
CA THR A 217 19.79 11.61 -10.20
C THR A 217 21.28 11.91 -9.94
N PRO A 218 22.11 12.13 -10.96
CA PRO A 218 23.55 12.36 -10.83
C PRO A 218 23.88 13.46 -9.81
N GLY A 219 24.86 13.19 -8.95
CA GLY A 219 25.34 14.10 -7.90
C GLY A 219 24.56 14.01 -6.58
N ARG A 220 23.49 13.20 -6.50
CA ARG A 220 22.60 13.14 -5.32
C ARG A 220 22.62 11.83 -4.53
N ALA A 221 23.27 10.77 -5.03
CA ALA A 221 23.25 9.47 -4.37
C ALA A 221 23.78 9.52 -2.93
N HIS A 222 24.72 10.42 -2.62
CA HIS A 222 25.28 10.59 -1.27
C HIS A 222 24.21 10.93 -0.21
N LEU A 223 23.09 11.58 -0.60
CA LEU A 223 21.95 11.90 0.28
C LEU A 223 21.11 10.65 0.63
N CYS A 224 21.30 9.54 -0.09
CA CYS A 224 20.55 8.30 0.10
C CYS A 224 21.14 7.35 1.15
N ARG A 225 22.30 7.65 1.73
CA ARG A 225 23.02 6.74 2.65
C ARG A 225 22.14 6.30 3.83
N PHE A 226 21.47 7.23 4.49
CA PHE A 226 20.61 6.93 5.62
C PHE A 226 19.43 6.01 5.23
N ALA A 227 18.82 6.25 4.07
CA ALA A 227 17.75 5.41 3.54
C ALA A 227 18.24 3.99 3.22
N LEU A 228 19.45 3.85 2.63
CA LEU A 228 20.07 2.55 2.35
C LEU A 228 20.28 1.74 3.64
N GLU A 229 20.87 2.36 4.67
CA GLU A 229 21.12 1.72 5.96
C GLU A 229 19.82 1.33 6.67
N THR A 230 18.81 2.20 6.61
CA THR A 230 17.47 1.95 7.14
C THR A 230 16.79 0.80 6.40
N ALA A 231 16.88 0.76 5.07
CA ALA A 231 16.28 -0.30 4.25
C ALA A 231 16.90 -1.68 4.55
N ILE A 232 18.22 -1.76 4.66
CA ILE A 232 18.91 -3.02 5.00
C ILE A 232 18.45 -3.53 6.36
N ARG A 233 18.49 -2.68 7.39
CA ARG A 233 18.07 -3.05 8.76
C ARG A 233 16.57 -3.36 8.83
N GLY A 234 15.75 -2.61 8.08
CA GLY A 234 14.31 -2.81 7.98
C GLY A 234 13.94 -4.16 7.38
N LEU A 235 14.55 -4.53 6.24
CA LEU A 235 14.35 -5.85 5.62
C LEU A 235 14.71 -6.99 6.58
N GLU A 236 15.86 -6.90 7.27
CA GLU A 236 16.28 -7.90 8.23
C GLU A 236 15.32 -8.04 9.41
N TRP A 237 14.75 -6.92 9.87
CA TRP A 237 13.78 -6.92 10.95
C TRP A 237 12.43 -7.50 10.50
N PHE A 238 11.94 -7.15 9.31
CA PHE A 238 10.70 -7.69 8.75
C PHE A 238 10.80 -9.18 8.44
N ASP A 239 11.92 -9.64 7.91
CA ASP A 239 12.19 -11.07 7.68
C ASP A 239 12.03 -11.89 8.97
N GLU A 240 12.58 -11.38 10.07
CA GLU A 240 12.46 -12.02 11.39
C GLU A 240 11.05 -11.92 11.94
N TYR A 241 10.44 -10.74 11.87
CA TYR A 241 9.10 -10.51 12.43
C TYR A 241 8.03 -11.34 11.72
N TYR A 242 8.01 -11.33 10.39
CA TYR A 242 7.01 -12.07 9.60
C TYR A 242 7.35 -13.56 9.43
N GLY A 243 8.61 -13.94 9.59
CA GLY A 243 9.07 -15.33 9.41
C GLY A 243 8.98 -15.81 7.94
N ILE A 244 8.93 -14.89 7.00
CA ILE A 244 8.93 -15.14 5.55
C ILE A 244 10.06 -14.30 4.96
N PRO A 245 11.23 -14.89 4.68
CA PRO A 245 12.37 -14.15 4.15
C PRO A 245 12.09 -13.50 2.81
N TYR A 246 12.39 -12.20 2.67
CA TYR A 246 12.24 -11.41 1.45
C TYR A 246 12.86 -12.08 0.22
N LYS A 247 14.06 -12.65 0.38
CA LYS A 247 14.78 -13.34 -0.69
C LYS A 247 14.06 -14.52 -1.32
N LYS A 248 13.00 -15.05 -0.68
CA LYS A 248 12.17 -16.11 -1.27
C LYS A 248 11.26 -15.58 -2.36
N ALA A 249 10.87 -14.32 -2.28
CA ALA A 249 10.03 -13.66 -3.26
C ALA A 249 10.89 -12.91 -4.31
N LEU A 250 11.90 -12.16 -3.85
CA LEU A 250 12.68 -11.26 -4.69
C LEU A 250 14.19 -11.37 -4.45
N PRO A 251 14.99 -11.33 -5.52
CA PRO A 251 16.45 -11.43 -5.43
C PRO A 251 17.15 -10.11 -5.12
N LYS A 252 16.45 -8.99 -5.10
CA LYS A 252 16.97 -7.64 -4.85
C LYS A 252 15.90 -6.73 -4.24
N CYS A 253 16.32 -5.62 -3.63
CA CYS A 253 15.47 -4.52 -3.22
C CYS A 253 16.11 -3.20 -3.67
N ASP A 254 15.51 -2.53 -4.66
CA ASP A 254 15.95 -1.24 -5.13
C ASP A 254 15.00 -0.14 -4.63
N LEU A 255 15.57 0.99 -4.21
CA LEU A 255 14.88 2.21 -3.85
C LEU A 255 15.26 3.28 -4.87
N LEU A 256 14.30 4.04 -5.38
CA LEU A 256 14.54 5.02 -6.45
C LEU A 256 14.00 6.39 -6.06
N ALA A 257 14.88 7.38 -5.93
CA ALA A 257 14.52 8.77 -5.70
C ALA A 257 14.06 9.41 -7.02
N ILE A 258 12.80 9.81 -7.08
CA ILE A 258 12.17 10.42 -8.26
C ILE A 258 11.96 11.91 -7.97
N PRO A 259 12.42 12.81 -8.85
CA PRO A 259 12.33 14.27 -8.66
C PRO A 259 10.87 14.75 -8.56
N ASP A 260 10.02 14.37 -9.52
CA ASP A 260 8.59 14.69 -9.51
C ASP A 260 7.80 13.41 -9.21
N PHE A 261 7.26 13.35 -7.98
CA PHE A 261 6.46 12.22 -7.50
C PHE A 261 5.30 12.73 -6.65
N GLU A 262 4.07 12.30 -6.93
CA GLU A 262 2.86 12.83 -6.30
C GLU A 262 2.78 12.47 -4.83
N PHE A 263 3.07 11.21 -4.49
CA PHE A 263 3.00 10.67 -3.14
C PHE A 263 4.33 10.77 -2.39
N GLY A 264 4.40 10.25 -1.17
CA GLY A 264 5.65 10.11 -0.43
C GLY A 264 6.55 9.04 -1.05
N ALA A 265 5.95 7.87 -1.31
CA ALA A 265 6.59 6.75 -1.97
C ALA A 265 5.54 5.81 -2.58
N MET A 266 6.01 4.70 -3.18
CA MET A 266 5.21 3.62 -3.74
C MET A 266 5.95 2.29 -3.62
N GLU A 267 5.30 1.29 -3.09
CA GLU A 267 5.81 -0.02 -2.70
C GLU A 267 6.16 -0.97 -3.86
N ASN A 268 6.26 -0.54 -5.09
CA ASN A 268 6.52 -1.39 -6.26
C ASN A 268 7.47 -2.54 -5.93
N TRP A 269 7.07 -3.78 -6.17
CA TRP A 269 7.76 -4.95 -5.63
C TRP A 269 9.20 -5.09 -6.13
N GLY A 270 10.18 -4.80 -5.26
CA GLY A 270 11.62 -4.83 -5.58
C GLY A 270 12.18 -3.62 -6.32
N ALA A 271 11.37 -2.56 -6.57
CA ALA A 271 11.76 -1.30 -7.19
C ALA A 271 10.95 -0.14 -6.63
N ILE A 272 11.08 0.10 -5.32
CA ILE A 272 10.31 1.06 -4.54
C ILE A 272 10.66 2.48 -4.97
N THR A 273 9.68 3.26 -5.38
CA THR A 273 9.89 4.66 -5.79
C THR A 273 9.56 5.63 -4.67
N PHE A 274 10.33 6.70 -4.55
CA PHE A 274 10.21 7.70 -3.51
C PHE A 274 10.25 9.10 -4.10
N ARG A 275 9.47 10.01 -3.55
CA ARG A 275 9.74 11.43 -3.71
C ARG A 275 11.10 11.75 -3.09
N GLU A 276 11.95 12.58 -3.73
CA GLU A 276 13.26 12.93 -3.22
C GLU A 276 13.24 13.41 -1.76
N THR A 277 12.24 14.21 -1.37
CA THR A 277 12.10 14.71 0.01
C THR A 277 11.78 13.64 1.06
N ALA A 278 11.31 12.46 0.62
CA ALA A 278 10.96 11.33 1.48
C ALA A 278 12.11 10.32 1.63
N ILE A 279 13.23 10.50 0.90
CA ILE A 279 14.36 9.56 0.94
C ILE A 279 15.70 10.26 1.18
N PHE A 280 15.84 11.54 0.88
CA PHE A 280 17.09 12.28 1.04
C PHE A 280 17.31 12.74 2.48
N VAL A 281 18.50 12.46 3.00
CA VAL A 281 19.01 12.94 4.27
C VAL A 281 20.40 13.53 4.05
N ASP A 282 20.52 14.84 4.21
CA ASP A 282 21.82 15.50 4.28
C ASP A 282 22.41 15.23 5.69
N PRO A 283 23.57 14.58 5.80
CA PRO A 283 24.14 14.19 7.09
C PRO A 283 24.46 15.38 8.01
N GLU A 284 24.72 16.56 7.43
CA GLU A 284 25.11 17.77 8.15
C GLU A 284 23.91 18.69 8.46
N LYS A 285 22.88 18.69 7.60
CA LYS A 285 21.79 19.68 7.66
C LYS A 285 20.46 19.11 8.07
N SER A 286 20.20 17.80 7.81
CA SER A 286 18.90 17.21 8.11
C SER A 286 18.65 17.10 9.61
N SER A 287 17.50 17.64 10.04
CA SER A 287 17.02 17.56 11.41
C SER A 287 16.61 16.14 11.82
N ILE A 288 16.51 15.89 13.14
CA ILE A 288 16.01 14.61 13.65
C ILE A 288 14.57 14.30 13.14
N PRO A 289 13.61 15.25 13.15
CA PRO A 289 12.29 14.99 12.57
C PRO A 289 12.35 14.57 11.09
N GLN A 290 13.22 15.18 10.28
CA GLN A 290 13.37 14.79 8.88
C GLN A 290 13.94 13.37 8.74
N ARG A 291 14.94 13.00 9.55
CA ARG A 291 15.48 11.62 9.55
C ARG A 291 14.43 10.60 9.98
N ARG A 292 13.63 10.93 11.01
CA ARG A 292 12.49 10.09 11.44
C ARG A 292 11.49 9.89 10.31
N ARG A 293 11.12 10.98 9.61
CA ARG A 293 10.19 10.88 8.48
C ARG A 293 10.73 10.00 7.36
N VAL A 294 12.02 10.12 7.00
CA VAL A 294 12.64 9.24 6.00
C VAL A 294 12.64 7.78 6.46
N ALA A 295 12.99 7.52 7.72
CA ALA A 295 12.94 6.15 8.26
C ALA A 295 11.52 5.58 8.26
N GLU A 296 10.52 6.38 8.66
CA GLU A 296 9.12 5.99 8.64
C GLU A 296 8.66 5.59 7.24
N VAL A 297 8.92 6.45 6.22
CA VAL A 297 8.51 6.17 4.85
C VAL A 297 9.23 4.93 4.31
N VAL A 298 10.55 4.82 4.48
CA VAL A 298 11.30 3.64 4.03
C VAL A 298 10.76 2.36 4.67
N LEU A 299 10.48 2.37 5.98
CA LEU A 299 9.95 1.20 6.68
C LEU A 299 8.49 0.90 6.31
N HIS A 300 7.69 1.92 5.97
CA HIS A 300 6.33 1.77 5.45
C HIS A 300 6.35 1.00 4.12
N GLU A 301 7.15 1.46 3.15
CA GLU A 301 7.27 0.81 1.84
C GLU A 301 7.86 -0.61 1.94
N LEU A 302 8.73 -0.85 2.90
CA LEU A 302 9.25 -2.19 3.15
C LEU A 302 8.21 -3.12 3.76
N ALA A 303 7.34 -2.63 4.65
CA ALA A 303 6.26 -3.44 5.23
C ALA A 303 5.28 -3.90 4.15
N HIS A 304 5.02 -3.08 3.14
CA HIS A 304 4.21 -3.43 1.98
C HIS A 304 4.76 -4.60 1.17
N GLN A 305 6.06 -4.91 1.23
CA GLN A 305 6.61 -6.04 0.49
C GLN A 305 5.94 -7.37 0.88
N TRP A 306 5.29 -7.42 2.05
CA TRP A 306 4.42 -8.51 2.50
C TRP A 306 2.94 -8.12 2.47
N PHE A 307 2.57 -6.94 3.04
CA PHE A 307 1.20 -6.43 3.06
C PHE A 307 0.94 -5.50 1.88
N GLY A 308 0.28 -6.01 0.85
CA GLY A 308 0.09 -5.35 -0.45
C GLY A 308 0.70 -6.17 -1.58
N ASN A 309 1.93 -6.61 -1.43
CA ASN A 309 2.69 -7.25 -2.50
C ASN A 309 2.57 -8.78 -2.45
N LEU A 310 3.06 -9.42 -1.38
CA LEU A 310 2.91 -10.86 -1.21
C LEU A 310 1.43 -11.25 -1.08
N VAL A 311 0.70 -10.58 -0.20
CA VAL A 311 -0.74 -10.71 0.00
C VAL A 311 -1.39 -9.38 -0.38
N THR A 312 -2.26 -9.40 -1.38
CA THR A 312 -2.88 -8.18 -1.96
C THR A 312 -4.36 -8.11 -1.56
N PRO A 313 -4.96 -6.93 -1.39
CA PRO A 313 -6.40 -6.82 -1.17
C PRO A 313 -7.18 -7.37 -2.38
N GLU A 314 -8.28 -8.07 -2.12
CA GLU A 314 -9.13 -8.60 -3.20
C GLU A 314 -9.69 -7.47 -4.08
N TRP A 315 -9.99 -6.35 -3.46
CA TRP A 315 -10.46 -5.14 -4.11
C TRP A 315 -10.07 -3.91 -3.31
N TRP A 316 -10.15 -2.74 -3.92
CA TRP A 316 -9.78 -1.47 -3.29
C TRP A 316 -10.60 -1.12 -2.04
N SER A 317 -11.78 -1.70 -1.85
CA SER A 317 -12.52 -1.60 -0.59
C SER A 317 -11.74 -2.11 0.63
N PHE A 318 -10.74 -2.96 0.41
CA PHE A 318 -9.85 -3.50 1.42
C PHE A 318 -8.46 -2.86 1.43
N LEU A 319 -8.31 -1.67 0.84
CA LEU A 319 -7.03 -0.92 0.78
C LEU A 319 -6.36 -0.78 2.16
N TRP A 320 -7.14 -0.68 3.21
CA TRP A 320 -6.64 -0.58 4.58
C TRP A 320 -5.76 -1.78 5.00
N LEU A 321 -5.95 -2.97 4.41
CA LEU A 321 -5.10 -4.15 4.63
C LEU A 321 -3.66 -3.90 4.17
N ASN A 322 -3.43 -2.98 3.24
CA ASN A 322 -2.11 -2.52 2.85
C ASN A 322 -1.68 -1.37 3.77
N GLU A 323 -2.39 -0.25 3.71
CA GLU A 323 -1.95 1.04 4.25
C GLU A 323 -1.92 1.10 5.77
N SER A 324 -2.95 0.57 6.42
CA SER A 324 -2.98 0.52 7.88
C SER A 324 -1.89 -0.37 8.45
N PHE A 325 -1.65 -1.53 7.79
CA PHE A 325 -0.57 -2.42 8.22
C PHE A 325 0.80 -1.78 8.00
N ALA A 326 1.06 -1.23 6.83
CA ALA A 326 2.33 -0.58 6.54
C ALA A 326 2.59 0.57 7.52
N THR A 327 1.58 1.41 7.80
CA THR A 327 1.68 2.49 8.79
C THR A 327 2.01 1.94 10.18
N TYR A 328 1.27 0.95 10.67
CA TYR A 328 1.51 0.40 12.01
C TYR A 328 2.88 -0.29 12.11
N MET A 329 3.22 -1.09 11.12
CA MET A 329 4.46 -1.87 11.12
C MET A 329 5.70 -1.00 10.90
N ALA A 330 5.59 0.13 10.19
CA ALA A 330 6.67 1.11 10.07
C ALA A 330 7.09 1.65 11.43
N TYR A 331 6.12 2.09 12.25
CA TYR A 331 6.41 2.58 13.60
C TYR A 331 6.92 1.47 14.53
N LYS A 332 6.41 0.25 14.39
CA LYS A 332 6.88 -0.89 15.16
C LYS A 332 8.33 -1.26 14.83
N ALA A 333 8.69 -1.23 13.56
CA ALA A 333 10.07 -1.41 13.12
C ALA A 333 10.97 -0.24 13.54
N ALA A 334 10.49 1.00 13.41
CA ALA A 334 11.24 2.18 13.82
C ALA A 334 11.54 2.19 15.33
N ASP A 335 10.59 1.77 16.18
CA ASP A 335 10.80 1.63 17.63
C ASP A 335 11.91 0.62 17.95
N ALA A 336 11.95 -0.50 17.22
CA ALA A 336 12.97 -1.53 17.39
C ALA A 336 14.35 -1.09 16.87
N LEU A 337 14.40 -0.37 15.74
CA LEU A 337 15.64 0.03 15.08
C LEU A 337 16.26 1.32 15.66
N PHE A 338 15.42 2.21 16.22
CA PHE A 338 15.78 3.54 16.73
C PHE A 338 15.08 3.83 18.08
N PRO A 339 15.32 3.02 19.13
CA PRO A 339 14.57 3.11 20.40
C PRO A 339 14.70 4.49 21.08
N GLU A 340 15.82 5.20 20.84
CA GLU A 340 16.07 6.55 21.35
C GLU A 340 15.09 7.60 20.82
N TRP A 341 14.41 7.33 19.71
CA TRP A 341 13.45 8.27 19.11
C TRP A 341 12.09 8.27 19.79
N LYS A 342 11.76 7.25 20.56
CA LYS A 342 10.46 7.13 21.24
C LYS A 342 9.28 7.35 20.29
N VAL A 343 9.30 6.69 19.15
CA VAL A 343 8.38 6.94 18.02
C VAL A 343 6.90 6.76 18.39
N TRP A 344 6.58 6.02 19.45
CA TRP A 344 5.19 5.89 19.92
C TRP A 344 4.61 7.16 20.51
N GLU A 345 5.43 8.08 21.01
CA GLU A 345 4.97 9.41 21.43
C GLU A 345 4.53 10.23 20.21
N GLU A 346 5.30 10.18 19.12
CA GLU A 346 4.97 10.81 17.85
C GLU A 346 3.75 10.15 17.18
N TYR A 347 3.67 8.82 17.21
CA TYR A 347 2.51 8.08 16.72
C TYR A 347 1.19 8.55 17.36
N LEU A 348 1.20 8.78 18.66
CA LEU A 348 0.03 9.29 19.37
C LEU A 348 -0.31 10.74 18.98
N ALA A 349 0.73 11.59 18.91
CA ALA A 349 0.57 13.02 18.68
C ALA A 349 0.18 13.36 17.23
N GLN A 350 0.60 12.55 16.26
CA GLN A 350 0.36 12.80 14.84
C GLN A 350 -0.60 11.78 14.22
N ILE A 351 -0.26 10.50 14.26
CA ILE A 351 -1.01 9.45 13.56
C ILE A 351 -2.38 9.22 14.21
N THR A 352 -2.38 8.85 15.51
CA THR A 352 -3.64 8.61 16.23
C THR A 352 -4.50 9.89 16.32
N ALA A 353 -3.89 11.05 16.51
CA ALA A 353 -4.60 12.33 16.59
C ALA A 353 -5.24 12.71 15.25
N ALA A 354 -4.53 12.57 14.12
CA ALA A 354 -5.08 12.84 12.78
C ALA A 354 -6.26 11.91 12.46
N GLY A 355 -6.12 10.60 12.73
CA GLY A 355 -7.22 9.65 12.57
C GLY A 355 -8.45 10.03 13.40
N LYS A 356 -8.27 10.37 14.68
CA LYS A 356 -9.37 10.80 15.56
C LYS A 356 -10.00 12.13 15.09
N SER A 357 -9.19 13.07 14.61
CA SER A 357 -9.67 14.35 14.10
C SER A 357 -10.61 14.17 12.92
N LEU A 358 -10.21 13.42 11.91
CA LEU A 358 -11.05 13.16 10.74
C LEU A 358 -12.29 12.32 11.11
N ASP A 359 -12.12 11.30 11.95
CA ASP A 359 -13.20 10.40 12.35
C ASP A 359 -14.23 11.04 13.30
N SER A 360 -13.91 12.20 13.89
CA SER A 360 -14.83 12.99 14.69
C SER A 360 -15.82 13.83 13.88
N LEU A 361 -15.67 13.84 12.55
CA LEU A 361 -16.54 14.60 11.64
C LEU A 361 -17.78 13.79 11.26
N ARG A 362 -18.88 14.47 10.94
CA ARG A 362 -20.09 13.83 10.39
C ARG A 362 -19.86 13.25 8.99
N SER A 363 -18.93 13.85 8.24
CA SER A 363 -18.55 13.44 6.88
C SER A 363 -17.49 12.35 6.86
N SER A 364 -17.10 11.78 7.99
CA SER A 364 -16.16 10.64 8.03
C SER A 364 -16.74 9.41 7.35
N HIS A 365 -15.88 8.47 7.01
CA HIS A 365 -16.24 7.18 6.42
C HIS A 365 -15.65 6.01 7.23
N PRO A 366 -16.12 4.76 7.05
CA PRO A 366 -15.52 3.61 7.70
C PRO A 366 -14.12 3.32 7.12
N VAL A 367 -13.29 2.57 7.85
CA VAL A 367 -11.97 2.12 7.35
C VAL A 367 -12.15 1.23 6.11
N GLU A 368 -13.14 0.33 6.14
CA GLU A 368 -13.53 -0.51 5.00
C GLU A 368 -14.63 0.21 4.20
N VAL A 369 -14.21 0.94 3.16
CA VAL A 369 -15.10 1.72 2.29
C VAL A 369 -15.53 0.88 1.09
N VAL A 370 -16.81 0.92 0.75
CA VAL A 370 -17.28 0.30 -0.49
C VAL A 370 -16.82 1.15 -1.68
N VAL A 371 -15.85 0.66 -2.41
CA VAL A 371 -15.38 1.25 -3.68
C VAL A 371 -16.12 0.61 -4.84
N ARG A 372 -16.81 1.43 -5.62
CA ARG A 372 -17.61 0.98 -6.77
C ARG A 372 -16.94 1.30 -8.11
N ASP A 373 -16.13 2.36 -8.12
CA ASP A 373 -15.50 2.92 -9.32
C ASP A 373 -14.03 3.23 -9.05
N SER A 374 -13.18 3.15 -10.09
CA SER A 374 -11.77 3.49 -9.99
C SER A 374 -11.52 4.95 -9.58
N SER A 375 -12.41 5.86 -9.94
CA SER A 375 -12.32 7.28 -9.54
C SER A 375 -12.58 7.53 -8.05
N GLU A 376 -13.22 6.59 -7.35
CA GLU A 376 -13.45 6.67 -5.90
C GLU A 376 -12.21 6.27 -5.10
N VAL A 377 -11.28 5.50 -5.70
CA VAL A 377 -10.11 4.95 -4.99
C VAL A 377 -9.21 6.05 -4.47
N ASP A 378 -8.94 7.08 -5.24
CA ASP A 378 -8.07 8.18 -4.83
C ASP A 378 -8.60 8.91 -3.58
N GLN A 379 -9.90 8.87 -3.32
CA GLN A 379 -10.54 9.56 -2.20
C GLN A 379 -10.36 8.84 -0.86
N ILE A 380 -9.99 7.56 -0.87
CA ILE A 380 -9.81 6.76 0.33
C ILE A 380 -8.36 6.66 0.80
N PHE A 381 -7.41 7.31 0.11
CA PHE A 381 -6.02 7.48 0.58
C PHE A 381 -5.97 8.62 1.61
N ASP A 382 -6.49 8.41 2.80
CA ASP A 382 -6.63 9.44 3.81
C ASP A 382 -6.31 8.96 5.25
N ALA A 383 -6.47 9.85 6.23
CA ALA A 383 -6.19 9.54 7.63
C ALA A 383 -7.11 8.45 8.24
N ILE A 384 -8.20 8.06 7.60
CA ILE A 384 -9.01 6.93 8.05
C ILE A 384 -8.34 5.62 7.62
N SER A 385 -8.00 5.47 6.35
CA SER A 385 -7.37 4.26 5.82
C SER A 385 -5.97 4.04 6.40
N TYR A 386 -5.19 5.09 6.61
CA TYR A 386 -3.82 5.00 7.16
C TYR A 386 -3.82 4.99 8.70
N ASN A 387 -4.37 6.03 9.31
CA ASN A 387 -4.09 6.39 10.70
C ASN A 387 -5.09 5.76 11.67
N LYS A 388 -6.42 5.81 11.37
CA LYS A 388 -7.42 5.09 12.16
C LYS A 388 -7.17 3.60 12.08
N GLY A 389 -7.02 3.05 10.87
CA GLY A 389 -6.77 1.62 10.69
C GLY A 389 -5.50 1.14 11.40
N GLY A 390 -4.37 1.86 11.27
CA GLY A 390 -3.13 1.55 11.98
C GLY A 390 -3.30 1.63 13.51
N SER A 391 -4.07 2.61 14.02
CA SER A 391 -4.36 2.72 15.46
C SER A 391 -5.29 1.60 15.96
N VAL A 392 -6.20 1.11 15.12
CA VAL A 392 -7.04 -0.07 15.40
C VAL A 392 -6.19 -1.33 15.50
N LEU A 393 -5.21 -1.52 14.59
CA LEU A 393 -4.26 -2.64 14.68
C LEU A 393 -3.41 -2.58 15.95
N ARG A 394 -2.95 -1.40 16.34
CA ARG A 394 -2.26 -1.19 17.62
C ARG A 394 -3.13 -1.56 18.81
N MET A 395 -4.39 -1.14 18.80
CA MET A 395 -5.36 -1.50 19.84
C MET A 395 -5.58 -3.01 19.90
N LEU A 396 -5.71 -3.67 18.75
CA LEU A 396 -5.87 -5.11 18.66
C LEU A 396 -4.66 -5.85 19.24
N GLU A 397 -3.44 -5.49 18.84
CA GLU A 397 -2.24 -6.13 19.39
C GLU A 397 -2.18 -6.02 20.92
N HIS A 398 -2.50 -4.86 21.48
CA HIS A 398 -2.55 -4.69 22.94
C HIS A 398 -3.64 -5.51 23.62
N ALA A 399 -4.74 -5.78 22.93
CA ALA A 399 -5.83 -6.58 23.45
C ALA A 399 -5.56 -8.08 23.43
N VAL A 400 -4.92 -8.59 22.35
CA VAL A 400 -4.67 -10.03 22.19
C VAL A 400 -3.27 -10.46 22.64
N GLY A 401 -2.35 -9.50 22.80
CA GLY A 401 -0.95 -9.73 23.12
C GLY A 401 -0.05 -9.84 21.88
N ALA A 402 1.19 -9.35 22.02
CA ALA A 402 2.14 -9.20 20.91
C ALA A 402 2.48 -10.53 20.21
N ASP A 403 2.64 -11.62 20.96
CA ASP A 403 2.97 -12.93 20.38
C ASP A 403 1.79 -13.51 19.60
N ALA A 404 0.57 -13.45 20.14
CA ALA A 404 -0.64 -13.93 19.47
C ALA A 404 -0.93 -13.12 18.19
N PHE A 405 -0.73 -11.80 18.24
CA PHE A 405 -0.85 -10.92 17.07
C PHE A 405 0.17 -11.29 16.00
N ARG A 406 1.47 -11.38 16.36
CA ARG A 406 2.54 -11.76 15.41
C ARG A 406 2.27 -13.13 14.77
N ASP A 407 1.88 -14.12 15.55
CA ASP A 407 1.61 -15.46 15.04
C ASP A 407 0.38 -15.50 14.13
N GLY A 408 -0.65 -14.69 14.42
CA GLY A 408 -1.81 -14.48 13.55
C GLY A 408 -1.42 -13.84 12.21
N ILE A 409 -0.59 -12.78 12.24
CA ILE A 409 -0.03 -12.15 11.05
C ILE A 409 0.77 -13.14 10.20
N ARG A 410 1.62 -13.95 10.82
CA ARG A 410 2.38 -14.99 10.13
C ARG A 410 1.49 -16.05 9.47
N ARG A 411 0.37 -16.42 10.10
CA ARG A 411 -0.63 -17.31 9.47
C ARG A 411 -1.26 -16.64 8.25
N TYR A 412 -1.79 -15.42 8.41
CA TYR A 412 -2.40 -14.67 7.32
C TYR A 412 -1.48 -14.57 6.08
N LEU A 413 -0.24 -14.15 6.29
CA LEU A 413 0.74 -14.00 5.19
C LEU A 413 1.10 -15.33 4.52
N ARG A 414 1.19 -16.43 5.28
CA ARG A 414 1.47 -17.76 4.69
C ARG A 414 0.29 -18.33 3.92
N ASP A 415 -0.91 -18.21 4.50
CA ASP A 415 -2.11 -18.83 3.94
C ASP A 415 -2.57 -18.14 2.65
N HIS A 416 -2.24 -16.85 2.50
CA HIS A 416 -2.62 -16.03 1.36
C HIS A 416 -1.43 -15.57 0.50
N ALA A 417 -0.24 -16.15 0.67
CA ALA A 417 0.95 -15.79 -0.11
C ALA A 417 0.68 -15.90 -1.62
N TYR A 418 1.02 -14.84 -2.37
CA TYR A 418 0.78 -14.67 -3.81
C TYR A 418 -0.70 -14.64 -4.22
N ALA A 419 -1.60 -14.55 -3.28
CA ALA A 419 -3.05 -14.46 -3.51
C ALA A 419 -3.62 -13.11 -3.07
N ALA A 420 -4.91 -12.94 -3.27
CA ALA A 420 -5.68 -11.84 -2.72
C ALA A 420 -6.38 -12.26 -1.43
N ALA A 421 -6.67 -11.29 -0.55
CA ALA A 421 -7.33 -11.53 0.72
C ALA A 421 -8.32 -10.41 1.09
N THR A 422 -9.21 -10.71 2.01
CA THR A 422 -10.22 -9.82 2.56
C THR A 422 -9.99 -9.53 4.04
N THR A 423 -10.73 -8.59 4.59
CA THR A 423 -10.77 -8.33 6.04
C THR A 423 -11.15 -9.58 6.85
N ASP A 424 -12.09 -10.38 6.36
CA ASP A 424 -12.54 -11.59 7.05
C ASP A 424 -11.44 -12.67 7.12
N ASP A 425 -10.60 -12.76 6.08
CA ASP A 425 -9.42 -13.66 6.08
C ASP A 425 -8.41 -13.26 7.15
N LEU A 426 -8.17 -11.95 7.31
CA LEU A 426 -7.32 -11.42 8.38
C LEU A 426 -7.87 -11.77 9.76
N TRP A 427 -9.17 -11.51 10.00
CA TRP A 427 -9.79 -11.79 11.29
C TRP A 427 -9.76 -13.28 11.62
N LYS A 428 -9.99 -14.13 10.63
CA LYS A 428 -9.87 -15.58 10.78
C LYS A 428 -8.45 -16.00 11.20
N ALA A 429 -7.44 -15.41 10.58
CA ALA A 429 -6.05 -15.72 10.92
C ALA A 429 -5.64 -15.21 12.32
N LEU A 430 -6.19 -14.07 12.77
CA LEU A 430 -5.94 -13.51 14.10
C LEU A 430 -6.72 -14.20 15.22
N GLY A 431 -7.79 -14.96 14.88
CA GLY A 431 -8.54 -15.77 15.83
C GLY A 431 -9.66 -15.02 16.55
N ALA A 432 -10.24 -15.66 17.59
CA ALA A 432 -11.48 -15.23 18.25
C ALA A 432 -11.45 -13.79 18.84
N GLY A 433 -10.28 -13.28 19.21
CA GLY A 433 -10.14 -11.90 19.71
C GLY A 433 -10.36 -10.82 18.65
N ALA A 434 -10.25 -11.18 17.37
CA ALA A 434 -10.34 -10.22 16.28
C ALA A 434 -11.78 -9.85 15.89
N SER A 435 -12.78 -10.67 16.22
CA SER A 435 -14.20 -10.37 15.92
C SER A 435 -14.70 -9.06 16.52
N MET A 436 -14.07 -8.57 17.58
CA MET A 436 -14.37 -7.26 18.16
C MET A 436 -14.02 -6.11 17.20
N MET A 437 -13.10 -6.34 16.24
CA MET A 437 -12.60 -5.30 15.34
C MET A 437 -13.57 -4.95 14.21
N ASP A 438 -14.53 -5.80 13.89
CA ASP A 438 -15.54 -5.56 12.84
C ASP A 438 -16.26 -4.21 13.02
N GLY A 439 -16.59 -3.87 14.27
CA GLY A 439 -17.19 -2.57 14.59
C GLY A 439 -16.25 -1.39 14.36
N TRP A 440 -14.94 -1.59 14.38
CA TRP A 440 -13.94 -0.54 14.21
C TRP A 440 -13.60 -0.28 12.75
N THR A 441 -13.67 -1.30 11.91
CA THR A 441 -13.37 -1.17 10.47
C THR A 441 -14.59 -0.82 9.64
N ARG A 442 -15.79 -1.30 10.02
CA ARG A 442 -17.03 -1.13 9.24
C ARG A 442 -17.96 -0.01 9.75
N ARG A 443 -17.64 0.62 10.89
CA ARG A 443 -18.44 1.73 11.45
C ARG A 443 -17.68 3.05 11.37
N VAL A 444 -18.45 4.11 11.11
CA VAL A 444 -17.97 5.49 11.08
C VAL A 444 -17.87 6.03 12.49
N GLY A 445 -16.81 6.78 12.79
CA GLY A 445 -16.67 7.48 14.05
C GLY A 445 -15.88 6.71 15.10
N LEU A 446 -15.66 7.38 16.23
CA LEU A 446 -14.97 6.85 17.41
C LEU A 446 -15.80 7.09 18.66
N PRO A 447 -15.67 6.24 19.70
CA PRO A 447 -16.39 6.45 20.95
C PRO A 447 -15.65 7.41 21.90
N VAL A 448 -16.41 8.13 22.71
CA VAL A 448 -15.97 8.63 24.00
C VAL A 448 -16.52 7.71 25.10
N VAL A 449 -15.65 7.28 26.00
CA VAL A 449 -16.00 6.50 27.19
C VAL A 449 -16.08 7.47 28.37
N VAL A 450 -17.29 7.69 28.85
CA VAL A 450 -17.57 8.49 30.05
C VAL A 450 -17.48 7.56 31.25
N ALA A 451 -16.63 7.92 32.21
CA ALA A 451 -16.40 7.15 33.43
C ALA A 451 -16.81 7.95 34.65
N ARG A 452 -17.65 7.36 35.48
CA ARG A 452 -18.05 7.91 36.81
C ARG A 452 -17.68 6.93 37.89
N ARG A 453 -17.02 7.41 38.91
CA ARG A 453 -16.66 6.59 40.07
C ARG A 453 -17.87 6.30 40.98
N ASP A 454 -17.96 5.05 41.40
CA ASP A 454 -18.94 4.59 42.40
C ASP A 454 -18.22 3.60 43.35
N GLY A 455 -17.55 4.13 44.37
CA GLY A 455 -16.72 3.35 45.29
C GLY A 455 -15.57 2.59 44.57
N ALA A 456 -15.56 1.26 44.69
CA ALA A 456 -14.58 0.38 44.05
C ALA A 456 -14.95 0.02 42.59
N ARG A 457 -15.83 0.79 41.96
CA ARG A 457 -16.27 0.52 40.58
C ARG A 457 -16.31 1.81 39.78
N LEU A 458 -15.94 1.72 38.48
CA LEU A 458 -16.24 2.75 37.50
C LEU A 458 -17.49 2.34 36.75
N LYS A 459 -18.54 3.16 36.81
CA LYS A 459 -19.67 3.08 35.86
C LYS A 459 -19.21 3.71 34.56
N LEU A 460 -19.45 3.02 33.47
CA LEU A 460 -18.97 3.40 32.13
C LEU A 460 -20.16 3.56 31.20
N ARG A 461 -20.07 4.56 30.31
CA ARG A 461 -21.01 4.75 29.22
C ARG A 461 -20.21 5.12 27.97
N GLN A 462 -20.51 4.51 26.84
CA GLN A 462 -19.95 4.90 25.54
C GLN A 462 -20.99 5.62 24.69
N GLU A 463 -20.51 6.57 23.91
CA GLU A 463 -21.28 7.26 22.89
C GLU A 463 -20.34 7.71 21.75
N ARG A 464 -20.89 7.87 20.54
CA ARG A 464 -20.10 8.40 19.42
C ARG A 464 -19.68 9.83 19.71
N PHE A 465 -18.37 10.09 19.56
CA PHE A 465 -17.83 11.44 19.67
C PHE A 465 -17.98 12.18 18.34
N LEU A 466 -18.51 13.40 18.39
CA LEU A 466 -18.59 14.36 17.28
C LEU A 466 -18.04 15.70 17.76
N ILE A 467 -17.11 16.28 17.00
CA ILE A 467 -16.44 17.53 17.39
C ILE A 467 -17.39 18.74 17.40
N ASP A 468 -18.42 18.70 16.55
CA ASP A 468 -19.41 19.78 16.38
C ASP A 468 -20.70 19.57 17.19
N ARG A 469 -20.75 18.55 18.08
CA ARG A 469 -21.93 18.25 18.87
C ARG A 469 -22.10 19.26 20.03
N ASP A 470 -23.33 19.78 20.19
CA ASP A 470 -23.72 20.44 21.45
C ASP A 470 -23.68 19.42 22.59
N PRO A 471 -22.88 19.63 23.65
CA PRO A 471 -22.81 18.71 24.78
C PRO A 471 -24.15 18.52 25.50
N LYS A 472 -25.09 19.47 25.38
CA LYS A 472 -26.43 19.44 25.99
C LYS A 472 -27.47 18.74 25.12
N ALA A 473 -27.17 18.47 23.84
CA ALA A 473 -28.09 17.77 22.95
C ALA A 473 -28.18 16.27 23.32
N PRO A 474 -29.35 15.64 23.17
CA PRO A 474 -29.48 14.20 23.34
C PRO A 474 -28.52 13.42 22.42
N VAL A 475 -28.06 12.24 22.89
CA VAL A 475 -27.29 11.32 22.07
C VAL A 475 -28.28 10.54 21.19
N GLU A 476 -28.38 10.92 19.93
CA GLU A 476 -29.29 10.26 18.98
C GLU A 476 -28.64 9.06 18.28
N ASP A 477 -27.28 8.98 18.25
CA ASP A 477 -26.54 7.94 17.56
C ASP A 477 -26.50 6.65 18.40
N PRO A 478 -27.12 5.55 17.95
CA PRO A 478 -27.15 4.28 18.67
C PRO A 478 -25.85 3.47 18.55
N THR A 479 -24.87 3.95 17.78
CA THR A 479 -23.63 3.21 17.50
C THR A 479 -22.86 2.91 18.78
N THR A 480 -22.45 1.67 18.91
CA THR A 480 -21.57 1.18 19.99
C THR A 480 -20.42 0.41 19.42
N TRP A 481 -19.32 0.34 20.15
CA TRP A 481 -18.12 -0.42 19.81
C TRP A 481 -17.84 -1.45 20.90
N ASP A 482 -17.12 -2.46 20.54
CA ASP A 482 -16.51 -3.40 21.46
C ASP A 482 -15.14 -2.84 21.86
N ILE A 483 -15.05 -2.24 23.04
CA ILE A 483 -13.90 -1.43 23.45
C ILE A 483 -13.06 -2.21 24.47
N PRO A 484 -11.79 -2.58 24.13
CA PRO A 484 -10.85 -3.01 25.14
C PRO A 484 -10.47 -1.83 26.04
N LEU A 485 -10.54 -2.04 27.34
CA LEU A 485 -10.34 -1.01 28.37
C LEU A 485 -9.08 -1.29 29.19
N PRO A 486 -7.87 -1.05 28.68
CA PRO A 486 -6.70 -1.06 29.52
C PRO A 486 -6.80 0.06 30.54
N ALA A 487 -6.70 -0.29 31.80
CA ALA A 487 -6.78 0.65 32.93
C ALA A 487 -5.58 0.48 33.87
N ARG A 488 -5.10 1.61 34.42
CA ARG A 488 -4.03 1.63 35.42
C ARG A 488 -4.53 2.41 36.65
N ASP A 489 -4.34 1.86 37.84
CA ASP A 489 -4.67 2.52 39.08
C ASP A 489 -3.48 3.20 39.75
N ALA A 490 -3.74 3.91 40.88
CA ALA A 490 -2.74 4.63 41.64
C ALA A 490 -1.63 3.74 42.24
N SER A 491 -1.90 2.45 42.43
CA SER A 491 -0.89 1.48 42.87
C SER A 491 0.05 1.02 41.74
N GLY A 492 -0.25 1.41 40.49
CA GLY A 492 0.47 0.95 39.29
C GLY A 492 -0.07 -0.34 38.70
N ARG A 493 -1.12 -0.93 39.29
CA ARG A 493 -1.74 -2.15 38.79
C ARG A 493 -2.39 -1.91 37.44
N MET A 494 -2.07 -2.79 36.49
CA MET A 494 -2.68 -2.82 35.17
C MET A 494 -3.79 -3.88 35.13
N GLN A 495 -4.91 -3.53 34.48
CA GLN A 495 -5.98 -4.47 34.17
C GLN A 495 -6.55 -4.15 32.80
N VAL A 496 -7.17 -5.14 32.17
CA VAL A 496 -7.87 -4.95 30.88
C VAL A 496 -9.32 -5.39 31.09
N GLY A 497 -10.23 -4.40 31.04
CA GLY A 497 -11.67 -4.63 30.97
C GLY A 497 -12.15 -4.62 29.53
N ARG A 498 -13.49 -4.72 29.35
CA ARG A 498 -14.15 -4.64 28.04
C ARG A 498 -15.51 -3.97 28.19
N LEU A 499 -15.85 -3.08 27.26
CA LEU A 499 -17.15 -2.44 27.18
C LEU A 499 -17.78 -2.76 25.82
N THR A 500 -18.79 -3.65 25.81
CA THR A 500 -19.47 -4.13 24.59
C THR A 500 -20.79 -3.43 24.35
N ASP A 501 -21.46 -3.02 25.43
CA ASP A 501 -22.75 -2.37 25.40
C ASP A 501 -22.61 -0.87 25.63
N ARG A 502 -23.73 -0.14 25.49
CA ARG A 502 -23.75 1.30 25.74
C ARG A 502 -23.31 1.66 27.17
N GLU A 503 -23.66 0.84 28.14
CA GLU A 503 -23.29 0.98 29.54
C GLU A 503 -22.60 -0.26 30.07
N GLY A 504 -21.73 -0.09 31.03
CA GLY A 504 -21.02 -1.16 31.69
C GLY A 504 -20.32 -0.70 32.95
N ALA A 505 -19.48 -1.55 33.51
CA ALA A 505 -18.71 -1.20 34.69
C ALA A 505 -17.33 -1.90 34.66
N LEU A 506 -16.37 -1.28 35.35
CA LEU A 506 -15.06 -1.82 35.58
C LEU A 506 -14.77 -1.78 37.08
N ASP A 507 -14.45 -2.93 37.68
CA ASP A 507 -14.03 -2.99 39.07
C ASP A 507 -12.62 -2.43 39.22
N VAL A 508 -12.43 -1.52 40.16
CA VAL A 508 -11.16 -0.80 40.36
C VAL A 508 -10.83 -0.77 41.86
N SER A 509 -9.61 -0.38 42.19
CA SER A 509 -9.26 -0.11 43.58
C SER A 509 -10.17 1.00 44.16
N SER A 510 -10.58 0.87 45.42
CA SER A 510 -11.40 1.86 46.10
C SER A 510 -10.70 3.21 46.31
N ASP A 511 -9.35 3.22 46.28
CA ASP A 511 -8.54 4.38 46.61
C ASP A 511 -7.73 4.89 45.42
N GLY A 512 -7.58 6.22 45.33
CA GLY A 512 -6.74 6.89 44.37
C GLY A 512 -7.34 7.01 42.95
N TRP A 513 -6.53 7.48 42.02
CA TRP A 513 -6.94 7.69 40.64
C TRP A 513 -6.94 6.39 39.83
N VAL A 514 -7.74 6.37 38.78
CA VAL A 514 -7.72 5.32 37.75
C VAL A 514 -7.64 5.99 36.37
N LYS A 515 -6.71 5.55 35.55
CA LYS A 515 -6.57 6.00 34.17
C LYS A 515 -7.04 4.91 33.22
N LEU A 516 -8.13 5.17 32.50
CA LEU A 516 -8.56 4.39 31.34
C LEU A 516 -7.62 4.66 30.15
N ASN A 517 -7.65 3.76 29.18
CA ASN A 517 -6.76 3.81 28.01
C ASN A 517 -5.28 3.93 28.42
N ALA A 518 -4.88 3.14 29.40
CA ALA A 518 -3.49 3.10 29.86
C ALA A 518 -2.57 2.72 28.70
N GLY A 519 -1.46 3.46 28.53
CA GLY A 519 -0.58 3.32 27.36
C GLY A 519 -1.13 3.97 26.08
N GLN A 520 -2.34 4.55 26.11
CA GLN A 520 -2.95 5.23 24.96
C GLN A 520 -3.02 4.34 23.69
N SER A 521 -3.22 3.03 23.87
CA SER A 521 -3.31 2.07 22.75
C SER A 521 -4.70 2.01 22.10
N GLY A 522 -5.75 2.45 22.80
CA GLY A 522 -7.12 2.43 22.29
C GLY A 522 -7.47 3.64 21.42
N PHE A 523 -8.21 3.40 20.35
CA PHE A 523 -8.71 4.44 19.45
C PHE A 523 -10.04 5.03 19.95
N TYR A 524 -10.07 5.51 21.19
CA TYR A 524 -11.22 6.16 21.82
C TYR A 524 -10.77 7.32 22.71
N LEU A 525 -11.72 8.13 23.14
CA LEU A 525 -11.51 9.19 24.13
C LEU A 525 -12.01 8.73 25.50
N SER A 526 -11.36 9.18 26.56
CA SER A 526 -11.82 8.94 27.94
C SER A 526 -12.21 10.28 28.58
N HIS A 527 -13.43 10.35 29.08
CA HIS A 527 -13.95 11.49 29.82
C HIS A 527 -14.27 11.05 31.24
N TYR A 528 -13.78 11.78 32.23
CA TYR A 528 -14.08 11.52 33.66
C TYR A 528 -15.06 12.55 34.16
N ASP A 529 -16.15 12.06 34.74
CA ASP A 529 -17.15 12.91 35.37
C ASP A 529 -16.53 13.54 36.63
N PRO A 530 -16.48 14.88 36.76
CA PRO A 530 -15.86 15.54 37.89
C PRO A 530 -16.62 15.32 39.21
N GLU A 531 -17.86 14.85 39.16
CA GLU A 531 -18.66 14.53 40.36
C GLU A 531 -18.44 13.09 40.87
N GLY A 532 -17.54 12.32 40.25
CA GLY A 532 -17.28 10.91 40.58
C GLY A 532 -15.88 10.61 41.07
#